data_f422678acae16e6692e1f366bb24a574
#
_entry.id   f422678acae16e6692e1f366bb24a574
#
_cell.length_a   1.000
_cell.length_b   1.000
_cell.length_c   1.000
_cell.angle_alpha   90.00
_cell.angle_beta   90.00
_cell.angle_gamma   90.00
#
_symmetry.space_group_name_H-M   'P 1'
#
loop_
_entity.id
_entity.type
_entity.pdbx_description
1 polymer ?
#
loop_
_entity_poly.entity_id
_entity_poly.type
_entity_poly.pdbx_seq_one_letter_code
_entity_poly.pdbx_strand_id
1 'polypeptide(L)'
;MRVNDRIADLRKRIHGLKEKRSILTRVQTFRFQPFSQKQKQVLTWWLPDSPVKDYDGIIADGAIRSGKTVCMSLSFVFWAMKSFNGQNFAMCGKTIGSFRRNVLFWLKLMLRSRGYRVTDHRADNLVEISRGQVTNYFYIFGGKDERSQDLIQGITLAGLFCDEVALMPESFVNQATGRCSVTGSKYWFNCNPDGPYHWFKVNWIDKAIGYLGKVKVAKIREEAEQAGRDPELKKILYVHFTMDDNLSLSEEIKARYRSMYTGVFFKRYIMGLWSMAEGIIYDMFVPDKHTVDTGALA
;
A
#
# COMPACT_ATOMS: atom_id res chain seq x y z
N MET A 1 13.49 42.60 38.88
CA MET A 1 12.33 41.69 38.64
C MET A 1 11.85 41.22 40.01
N ARG A 2 10.63 41.59 40.42
CA ARG A 2 10.11 41.26 41.74
C ARG A 2 9.81 39.77 41.86
N VAL A 3 9.94 39.20 43.07
CA VAL A 3 9.68 37.77 43.33
C VAL A 3 8.30 37.30 42.77
N ASN A 4 7.32 38.16 42.87
CA ASN A 4 5.97 37.90 42.37
C ASN A 4 5.93 37.73 40.83
N ASP A 5 6.74 38.45 40.07
CA ASP A 5 6.83 38.32 38.60
C ASP A 5 7.42 36.97 38.18
N ARG A 6 8.41 36.47 38.94
CA ARG A 6 8.98 35.13 38.73
C ARG A 6 7.99 34.02 39.03
N ILE A 7 7.17 34.18 40.08
CA ILE A 7 6.14 33.20 40.43
C ILE A 7 5.06 33.15 39.36
N ALA A 8 4.64 34.29 38.81
CA ALA A 8 3.67 34.36 37.72
C ALA A 8 4.18 33.71 36.45
N ASP A 9 5.44 33.94 36.07
CA ASP A 9 6.08 33.30 34.90
C ASP A 9 6.19 31.78 35.06
N LEU A 10 6.61 31.31 36.22
CA LEU A 10 6.65 29.88 36.55
C LEU A 10 5.28 29.21 36.48
N ARG A 11 4.23 29.84 36.97
CA ARG A 11 2.86 29.34 36.90
C ARG A 11 2.38 29.22 35.44
N LYS A 12 2.69 30.20 34.60
CA LYS A 12 2.38 30.18 33.16
C LYS A 12 3.09 29.06 32.41
N ARG A 13 4.38 28.83 32.72
CA ARG A 13 5.18 27.72 32.18
C ARG A 13 4.65 26.36 32.63
N ILE A 14 4.29 26.18 33.89
CA ILE A 14 3.70 24.95 34.42
C ILE A 14 2.34 24.68 33.76
N HIS A 15 1.50 25.71 33.57
CA HIS A 15 0.21 25.56 32.88
C HIS A 15 0.40 25.10 31.43
N GLY A 16 1.31 25.72 30.65
CA GLY A 16 1.64 25.31 29.29
C GLY A 16 2.25 23.91 29.19
N LEU A 17 3.01 23.48 30.20
CA LEU A 17 3.53 22.10 30.26
C LEU A 17 2.43 21.08 30.59
N LYS A 18 1.48 21.43 31.46
CA LYS A 18 0.30 20.59 31.76
C LYS A 18 -0.61 20.42 30.54
N GLU A 19 -0.86 21.49 29.77
CA GLU A 19 -1.61 21.41 28.51
C GLU A 19 -0.88 20.53 27.47
N LYS A 20 0.43 20.74 27.28
CA LYS A 20 1.23 19.89 26.39
C LYS A 20 1.20 18.43 26.82
N ARG A 21 1.26 18.15 28.12
CA ARG A 21 1.16 16.80 28.69
C ARG A 21 -0.23 16.19 28.46
N SER A 22 -1.30 16.97 28.61
CA SER A 22 -2.67 16.50 28.35
C SER A 22 -2.91 16.18 26.86
N ILE A 23 -2.34 16.97 25.95
CA ILE A 23 -2.36 16.72 24.52
C ILE A 23 -1.56 15.46 24.18
N LEU A 24 -0.37 15.29 24.78
CA LEU A 24 0.45 14.08 24.63
C LEU A 24 -0.26 12.84 25.20
N THR A 25 -0.96 12.95 26.33
CA THR A 25 -1.70 11.85 26.94
C THR A 25 -2.91 11.45 26.08
N ARG A 26 -3.60 12.40 25.43
CA ARG A 26 -4.67 12.11 24.46
C ARG A 26 -4.13 11.39 23.20
N VAL A 27 -2.92 11.71 22.74
CA VAL A 27 -2.28 11.02 21.62
C VAL A 27 -1.82 9.61 21.98
N GLN A 28 -1.50 9.35 23.27
CA GLN A 28 -1.06 8.02 23.75
C GLN A 28 -2.19 7.00 23.92
N THR A 29 -3.45 7.37 23.77
CA THR A 29 -4.60 6.45 23.94
C THR A 29 -5.08 5.80 22.65
N PHE A 30 -4.32 5.89 21.55
CA PHE A 30 -4.64 5.15 20.33
C PHE A 30 -4.41 3.65 20.56
N ARG A 31 -5.44 2.93 20.99
CA ARG A 31 -5.39 1.48 21.13
C ARG A 31 -5.73 0.84 19.79
N PHE A 32 -4.74 0.16 19.20
CA PHE A 32 -5.01 -0.73 18.08
C PHE A 32 -5.84 -1.91 18.56
N GLN A 33 -6.88 -2.23 17.82
CA GLN A 33 -7.46 -3.57 17.87
C GLN A 33 -6.42 -4.59 17.39
N PRO A 34 -6.51 -5.85 17.85
CA PRO A 34 -5.61 -6.90 17.39
C PRO A 34 -5.63 -6.99 15.85
N PHE A 35 -4.46 -7.16 15.25
CA PHE A 35 -4.36 -7.41 13.83
C PHE A 35 -4.87 -8.81 13.49
N SER A 36 -5.63 -8.92 12.40
CA SER A 36 -6.03 -10.22 11.83
C SER A 36 -4.82 -11.00 11.31
N GLN A 37 -5.01 -12.28 11.01
CA GLN A 37 -3.95 -13.15 10.51
C GLN A 37 -3.34 -12.60 9.20
N LYS A 38 -4.18 -12.14 8.26
CA LYS A 38 -3.72 -11.54 7.00
C LYS A 38 -2.99 -10.22 7.22
N GLN A 39 -3.46 -9.37 8.13
CA GLN A 39 -2.76 -8.15 8.49
C GLN A 39 -1.39 -8.45 9.12
N LYS A 40 -1.28 -9.48 9.97
CA LYS A 40 0.01 -9.93 10.51
C LYS A 40 0.92 -10.44 9.40
N GLN A 41 0.41 -11.22 8.44
CA GLN A 41 1.18 -11.67 7.29
C GLN A 41 1.75 -10.48 6.51
N VAL A 42 0.94 -9.43 6.24
CA VAL A 42 1.41 -8.20 5.58
C VAL A 42 2.50 -7.49 6.41
N LEU A 43 2.39 -7.48 7.73
CA LEU A 43 3.37 -6.82 8.60
C LEU A 43 4.71 -7.56 8.68
N THR A 44 4.74 -8.88 8.41
CA THR A 44 5.89 -9.74 8.71
C THR A 44 6.49 -10.48 7.51
N TRP A 45 5.92 -10.38 6.30
CA TRP A 45 6.34 -11.15 5.13
C TRP A 45 7.83 -10.96 4.75
N TRP A 46 8.38 -9.82 5.06
CA TRP A 46 9.76 -9.41 4.76
C TRP A 46 10.76 -9.73 5.87
N LEU A 47 10.31 -10.25 7.02
CA LEU A 47 11.18 -10.63 8.13
C LEU A 47 12.08 -11.83 7.75
N PRO A 48 13.29 -11.95 8.39
CA PRO A 48 14.24 -13.02 8.07
C PRO A 48 13.67 -14.44 8.13
N ASP A 49 12.73 -14.68 9.02
CA ASP A 49 12.10 -16.00 9.23
C ASP A 49 10.91 -16.25 8.29
N SER A 50 10.55 -15.29 7.45
CA SER A 50 9.45 -15.46 6.48
C SER A 50 9.88 -16.33 5.30
N PRO A 51 9.06 -17.31 4.90
CA PRO A 51 9.35 -18.16 3.74
C PRO A 51 9.30 -17.41 2.40
N VAL A 52 8.77 -16.18 2.40
CA VAL A 52 8.62 -15.30 1.21
C VAL A 52 9.45 -14.02 1.33
N LYS A 53 10.43 -13.97 2.25
CA LYS A 53 11.29 -12.80 2.46
C LYS A 53 12.03 -12.33 1.20
N ASP A 54 12.34 -13.26 0.31
CA ASP A 54 13.08 -13.02 -0.94
C ASP A 54 12.16 -12.64 -2.11
N TYR A 55 10.87 -12.42 -1.86
CA TYR A 55 9.97 -11.86 -2.85
C TYR A 55 10.25 -10.36 -3.04
N ASP A 56 10.03 -9.89 -4.26
CA ASP A 56 10.30 -8.51 -4.65
C ASP A 56 9.23 -7.53 -4.14
N GLY A 57 8.06 -8.05 -3.77
CA GLY A 57 6.99 -7.20 -3.27
C GLY A 57 5.75 -7.93 -2.79
N ILE A 58 4.76 -7.15 -2.40
CA ILE A 58 3.46 -7.62 -1.93
C ILE A 58 2.32 -6.82 -2.58
N ILE A 59 1.28 -7.52 -3.00
CA ILE A 59 -0.01 -6.96 -3.40
C ILE A 59 -1.07 -7.32 -2.36
N ALA A 60 -1.77 -6.32 -1.85
CA ALA A 60 -2.96 -6.48 -1.01
C ALA A 60 -4.17 -5.88 -1.75
N ASP A 61 -5.04 -6.73 -2.30
CA ASP A 61 -6.28 -6.29 -2.92
C ASP A 61 -7.51 -6.68 -2.10
N GLY A 62 -8.69 -6.32 -2.56
CA GLY A 62 -9.94 -6.78 -1.98
C GLY A 62 -10.86 -5.66 -1.51
N ALA A 63 -11.78 -6.01 -0.60
CA ALA A 63 -12.89 -5.16 -0.16
C ALA A 63 -12.44 -3.82 0.46
N ILE A 64 -13.31 -2.81 0.34
CA ILE A 64 -13.13 -1.55 1.06
C ILE A 64 -13.18 -1.79 2.59
N ARG A 65 -12.61 -0.88 3.36
CA ARG A 65 -12.59 -0.92 4.85
C ARG A 65 -11.96 -2.18 5.47
N SER A 66 -11.26 -2.99 4.69
CA SER A 66 -10.60 -4.21 5.18
C SER A 66 -9.29 -3.97 5.95
N GLY A 67 -8.84 -2.72 6.06
CA GLY A 67 -7.61 -2.37 6.81
C GLY A 67 -6.31 -2.50 6.01
N LYS A 68 -6.37 -2.76 4.70
CA LYS A 68 -5.20 -2.88 3.81
C LYS A 68 -4.22 -1.72 3.94
N THR A 69 -4.68 -0.49 3.73
CA THR A 69 -3.83 0.71 3.75
C THR A 69 -3.05 0.87 5.05
N VAL A 70 -3.69 0.56 6.19
CA VAL A 70 -3.05 0.66 7.52
C VAL A 70 -1.90 -0.34 7.65
N CYS A 71 -2.15 -1.62 7.40
CA CYS A 71 -1.11 -2.64 7.56
C CYS A 71 -0.02 -2.53 6.48
N MET A 72 -0.36 -2.14 5.24
CA MET A 72 0.60 -1.97 4.15
C MET A 72 1.55 -0.78 4.42
N SER A 73 1.02 0.38 4.80
CA SER A 73 1.84 1.55 5.10
C SER A 73 2.75 1.34 6.32
N LEU A 74 2.26 0.68 7.37
CA LEU A 74 3.09 0.30 8.53
C LEU A 74 4.17 -0.71 8.16
N SER A 75 3.82 -1.76 7.42
CA SER A 75 4.75 -2.78 6.95
C SER A 75 5.89 -2.16 6.16
N PHE A 76 5.56 -1.28 5.22
CA PHE A 76 6.53 -0.58 4.38
C PHE A 76 7.52 0.23 5.22
N VAL A 77 7.03 1.07 6.13
CA VAL A 77 7.91 1.90 6.97
C VAL A 77 8.75 1.04 7.91
N PHE A 78 8.17 0.00 8.54
CA PHE A 78 8.92 -0.85 9.44
C PHE A 78 10.03 -1.62 8.71
N TRP A 79 9.76 -2.12 7.51
CA TRP A 79 10.78 -2.73 6.66
C TRP A 79 11.88 -1.73 6.30
N ALA A 80 11.53 -0.55 5.81
CA ALA A 80 12.47 0.48 5.41
C ALA A 80 13.39 0.88 6.58
N MET A 81 12.81 1.10 7.77
CA MET A 81 13.56 1.49 8.97
C MET A 81 14.38 0.35 9.59
N LYS A 82 14.05 -0.91 9.29
CA LYS A 82 14.81 -2.08 9.72
C LYS A 82 15.98 -2.41 8.77
N SER A 83 15.77 -2.20 7.47
CA SER A 83 16.66 -2.70 6.42
C SER A 83 17.63 -1.64 5.89
N PHE A 84 17.33 -0.35 6.06
CA PHE A 84 18.09 0.73 5.43
C PHE A 84 18.35 1.90 6.37
N ASN A 85 19.41 2.67 6.05
CA ASN A 85 19.71 3.95 6.67
C ASN A 85 20.19 4.94 5.60
N GLY A 86 19.66 6.17 5.62
CA GLY A 86 20.02 7.23 4.67
C GLY A 86 19.45 7.03 3.27
N GLN A 87 18.43 6.16 3.07
CA GLN A 87 17.88 5.84 1.77
C GLN A 87 16.58 6.58 1.46
N ASN A 88 16.31 6.70 0.15
CA ASN A 88 15.10 7.31 -0.36
C ASN A 88 14.04 6.25 -0.67
N PHE A 89 12.80 6.57 -0.35
CA PHE A 89 11.62 5.73 -0.57
C PHE A 89 10.52 6.57 -1.23
N ALA A 90 9.67 5.95 -2.03
CA ALA A 90 8.49 6.61 -2.57
C ALA A 90 7.21 6.08 -1.91
N MET A 91 6.33 7.00 -1.55
CA MET A 91 4.95 6.74 -1.13
C MET A 91 4.00 7.44 -2.09
N CYS A 92 3.20 6.68 -2.81
CA CYS A 92 2.37 7.17 -3.90
C CYS A 92 0.89 7.01 -3.58
N GLY A 93 0.10 8.01 -3.93
CA GLY A 93 -1.35 7.96 -3.95
C GLY A 93 -1.88 8.55 -5.24
N LYS A 94 -3.20 8.48 -5.50
CA LYS A 94 -3.79 9.13 -6.68
C LYS A 94 -3.43 10.61 -6.74
N THR A 95 -3.46 11.31 -5.61
CA THR A 95 -2.94 12.68 -5.47
C THR A 95 -2.15 12.81 -4.16
N ILE A 96 -1.19 13.74 -4.10
CA ILE A 96 -0.45 14.06 -2.88
C ILE A 96 -1.41 14.43 -1.73
N GLY A 97 -2.42 15.24 -2.04
CA GLY A 97 -3.40 15.70 -1.04
C GLY A 97 -4.25 14.56 -0.47
N SER A 98 -4.73 13.61 -1.29
CA SER A 98 -5.48 12.45 -0.82
C SER A 98 -4.60 11.52 0.00
N PHE A 99 -3.37 11.25 -0.45
CA PHE A 99 -2.42 10.42 0.29
C PHE A 99 -2.11 11.01 1.68
N ARG A 100 -1.86 12.31 1.76
CA ARG A 100 -1.61 13.00 3.04
C ARG A 100 -2.78 12.89 4.01
N ARG A 101 -4.03 13.03 3.53
CA ARG A 101 -5.23 12.90 4.39
C ARG A 101 -5.50 11.47 4.80
N ASN A 102 -5.45 10.53 3.84
CA ASN A 102 -5.98 9.19 4.03
C ASN A 102 -4.94 8.23 4.63
N VAL A 103 -3.66 8.44 4.34
CA VAL A 103 -2.56 7.57 4.76
C VAL A 103 -1.65 8.26 5.76
N LEU A 104 -1.01 9.35 5.35
CA LEU A 104 0.09 9.95 6.10
C LEU A 104 -0.35 10.50 7.45
N PHE A 105 -1.56 11.05 7.55
CA PHE A 105 -2.08 11.59 8.82
C PHE A 105 -2.05 10.53 9.93
N TRP A 106 -2.66 9.38 9.68
CA TRP A 106 -2.72 8.27 10.63
C TRP A 106 -1.37 7.60 10.84
N LEU A 107 -0.62 7.40 9.76
CA LEU A 107 0.71 6.79 9.81
C LEU A 107 1.65 7.57 10.73
N LYS A 108 1.66 8.89 10.64
CA LYS A 108 2.47 9.75 11.54
C LYS A 108 2.10 9.55 13.01
N LEU A 109 0.81 9.49 13.33
CA LEU A 109 0.36 9.26 14.72
C LEU A 109 0.81 7.88 15.22
N MET A 110 0.64 6.84 14.40
CA MET A 110 1.04 5.48 14.72
C MET A 110 2.55 5.33 14.92
N LEU A 111 3.35 5.96 14.08
CA LEU A 111 4.81 5.92 14.18
C LEU A 111 5.30 6.66 15.42
N ARG A 112 4.76 7.86 15.68
CA ARG A 112 5.12 8.65 16.88
C ARG A 112 4.80 7.92 18.18
N SER A 113 3.66 7.22 18.24
CA SER A 113 3.30 6.40 19.41
C SER A 113 4.25 5.22 19.66
N ARG A 114 5.09 4.87 18.68
CA ARG A 114 6.11 3.81 18.74
C ARG A 114 7.54 4.35 18.85
N GLY A 115 7.69 5.64 19.15
CA GLY A 115 8.99 6.26 19.38
C GLY A 115 9.74 6.66 18.11
N TYR A 116 9.08 6.71 16.96
CA TYR A 116 9.67 7.31 15.76
C TYR A 116 9.51 8.83 15.80
N ARG A 117 10.58 9.55 15.41
CA ARG A 117 10.48 10.96 15.06
C ARG A 117 10.03 11.04 13.61
N VAL A 118 9.03 11.87 13.32
CA VAL A 118 8.50 12.07 11.97
C VAL A 118 8.43 13.56 11.70
N THR A 119 9.25 14.03 10.77
CA THR A 119 9.31 15.42 10.30
C THR A 119 8.71 15.51 8.90
N ASP A 120 7.76 16.40 8.71
CA ASP A 120 7.01 16.54 7.46
C ASP A 120 7.41 17.84 6.76
N HIS A 121 8.27 17.75 5.75
CA HIS A 121 8.73 18.85 4.89
C HIS A 121 7.72 19.02 3.73
N ARG A 122 6.66 19.79 3.98
CA ARG A 122 5.52 19.89 3.06
C ARG A 122 5.84 20.54 1.73
N ALA A 123 6.77 21.49 1.70
CA ALA A 123 7.20 22.16 0.47
C ALA A 123 7.86 21.18 -0.50
N ASP A 124 8.65 20.25 0.03
CA ASP A 124 9.42 19.26 -0.76
C ASP A 124 8.68 17.95 -0.95
N ASN A 125 7.46 17.83 -0.44
CA ASN A 125 6.71 16.58 -0.38
C ASN A 125 7.50 15.41 0.23
N LEU A 126 8.36 15.71 1.20
CA LEU A 126 9.26 14.78 1.86
C LEU A 126 8.84 14.56 3.31
N VAL A 127 8.87 13.31 3.75
CA VAL A 127 8.72 12.92 5.16
C VAL A 127 9.99 12.23 5.62
N GLU A 128 10.69 12.85 6.56
CA GLU A 128 11.84 12.26 7.23
C GLU A 128 11.35 11.44 8.41
N ILE A 129 11.76 10.17 8.49
CA ILE A 129 11.45 9.28 9.60
C ILE A 129 12.75 8.79 10.22
N SER A 130 12.89 8.99 11.54
CA SER A 130 14.08 8.56 12.28
C SER A 130 13.72 7.81 13.56
N ARG A 131 14.59 6.85 13.95
CA ARG A 131 14.54 6.13 15.21
C ARG A 131 15.95 5.68 15.61
N GLY A 132 16.42 6.11 16.78
CA GLY A 132 17.82 5.92 17.16
C GLY A 132 18.76 6.60 16.18
N GLN A 133 19.67 5.86 15.58
CA GLN A 133 20.63 6.35 14.58
C GLN A 133 20.20 6.12 13.14
N VAL A 134 19.02 5.52 12.91
CA VAL A 134 18.49 5.28 11.59
C VAL A 134 17.60 6.43 11.16
N THR A 135 17.83 6.97 9.96
CA THR A 135 17.01 8.00 9.32
C THR A 135 16.81 7.64 7.85
N ASN A 136 15.59 7.70 7.37
CA ASN A 136 15.25 7.48 5.96
C ASN A 136 14.27 8.55 5.46
N TYR A 137 14.22 8.73 4.13
CA TYR A 137 13.55 9.82 3.44
C TYR A 137 12.42 9.28 2.57
N PHE A 138 11.18 9.69 2.84
CA PHE A 138 9.99 9.19 2.17
C PHE A 138 9.35 10.32 1.36
N TYR A 139 9.54 10.27 0.04
CA TYR A 139 8.96 11.23 -0.91
C TYR A 139 7.52 10.86 -1.22
N ILE A 140 6.64 11.87 -1.23
CA ILE A 140 5.21 11.70 -1.50
C ILE A 140 4.91 12.12 -2.92
N PHE A 141 4.40 11.20 -3.73
CA PHE A 141 4.04 11.45 -5.13
C PHE A 141 2.54 11.28 -5.36
N GLY A 142 2.02 11.99 -6.37
CA GLY A 142 0.68 11.81 -6.89
C GLY A 142 0.74 11.20 -8.28
N GLY A 143 0.14 10.03 -8.47
CA GLY A 143 0.00 9.36 -9.77
C GLY A 143 -1.38 9.62 -10.37
N LYS A 144 -1.73 10.88 -10.66
CA LYS A 144 -3.06 11.26 -11.14
C LYS A 144 -3.27 10.97 -12.63
N ASP A 145 -2.25 11.25 -13.43
CA ASP A 145 -2.26 11.19 -14.89
C ASP A 145 -0.89 10.78 -15.44
N GLU A 146 -0.78 10.61 -16.76
CA GLU A 146 0.45 10.17 -17.43
C GLU A 146 1.66 11.10 -17.20
N ARG A 147 1.44 12.39 -17.00
CA ARG A 147 2.51 13.37 -16.74
C ARG A 147 3.14 13.19 -15.36
N SER A 148 2.44 12.51 -14.46
CA SER A 148 2.94 12.24 -13.10
C SER A 148 4.20 11.39 -13.09
N GLN A 149 4.49 10.63 -14.15
CA GLN A 149 5.73 9.86 -14.29
C GLN A 149 6.98 10.74 -14.26
N ASP A 150 6.90 11.99 -14.75
CA ASP A 150 8.03 12.92 -14.80
C ASP A 150 8.47 13.36 -13.40
N LEU A 151 7.56 13.34 -12.43
CA LEU A 151 7.83 13.76 -11.05
C LEU A 151 8.77 12.80 -10.32
N ILE A 152 8.84 11.53 -10.75
CA ILE A 152 9.65 10.48 -10.11
C ILE A 152 10.95 10.22 -10.88
N GLN A 153 11.20 10.95 -11.97
CA GLN A 153 12.44 10.83 -12.73
C GLN A 153 13.65 11.31 -11.92
N GLY A 154 14.79 10.67 -12.14
CA GLY A 154 16.06 11.10 -11.56
C GLY A 154 16.30 10.69 -10.10
N ILE A 155 15.29 10.16 -9.39
CA ILE A 155 15.47 9.66 -8.01
C ILE A 155 15.81 8.17 -8.00
N THR A 156 16.76 7.78 -7.16
CA THR A 156 17.05 6.37 -6.85
C THR A 156 16.30 5.99 -5.58
N LEU A 157 15.54 4.89 -5.62
CA LEU A 157 14.70 4.44 -4.54
C LEU A 157 15.15 3.08 -3.98
N ALA A 158 15.06 2.93 -2.67
CA ALA A 158 15.20 1.64 -1.98
C ALA A 158 13.86 0.91 -1.83
N GLY A 159 12.73 1.56 -2.12
CA GLY A 159 11.43 0.91 -2.10
C GLY A 159 10.27 1.83 -2.47
N LEU A 160 9.14 1.20 -2.80
CA LEU A 160 7.95 1.86 -3.32
C LEU A 160 6.69 1.36 -2.60
N PHE A 161 5.86 2.28 -2.15
CA PHE A 161 4.50 2.00 -1.70
C PHE A 161 3.49 2.78 -2.53
N CYS A 162 2.55 2.10 -3.19
CA CYS A 162 1.44 2.70 -3.92
C CYS A 162 0.11 2.35 -3.24
N ASP A 163 -0.55 3.37 -2.68
CA ASP A 163 -1.90 3.25 -2.14
C ASP A 163 -2.93 3.50 -3.25
N GLU A 164 -3.88 2.59 -3.40
CA GLU A 164 -4.88 2.59 -4.47
C GLU A 164 -4.24 2.53 -5.88
N VAL A 165 -3.28 1.62 -6.08
CA VAL A 165 -2.48 1.51 -7.32
C VAL A 165 -3.33 1.34 -8.59
N ALA A 166 -4.49 0.71 -8.51
CA ALA A 166 -5.41 0.58 -9.63
C ALA A 166 -6.01 1.93 -10.13
N LEU A 167 -5.86 3.01 -9.37
CA LEU A 167 -6.27 4.35 -9.79
C LEU A 167 -5.15 5.17 -10.44
N MET A 168 -3.96 4.58 -10.60
CA MET A 168 -2.78 5.23 -11.19
C MET A 168 -2.60 4.74 -12.62
N PRO A 169 -2.01 5.58 -13.52
CA PRO A 169 -1.58 5.13 -14.84
C PRO A 169 -0.49 4.06 -14.74
N GLU A 170 -0.51 3.12 -15.67
CA GLU A 170 0.52 2.08 -15.78
C GLU A 170 1.92 2.67 -15.98
N SER A 171 2.04 3.70 -16.82
CA SER A 171 3.29 4.42 -17.08
C SER A 171 3.94 4.96 -15.81
N PHE A 172 3.14 5.55 -14.90
CA PHE A 172 3.63 6.05 -13.62
C PHE A 172 4.17 4.91 -12.74
N VAL A 173 3.45 3.80 -12.62
CA VAL A 173 3.87 2.67 -11.77
C VAL A 173 5.10 1.98 -12.36
N ASN A 174 5.19 1.82 -13.69
CA ASN A 174 6.36 1.28 -14.36
C ASN A 174 7.59 2.17 -14.16
N GLN A 175 7.42 3.49 -14.26
CA GLN A 175 8.49 4.44 -13.98
C GLN A 175 8.95 4.37 -12.52
N ALA A 176 8.01 4.34 -11.58
CA ALA A 176 8.30 4.28 -10.15
C ALA A 176 9.03 2.98 -9.75
N THR A 177 8.59 1.84 -10.27
CA THR A 177 9.26 0.55 -10.02
C THR A 177 10.65 0.50 -10.64
N GLY A 178 10.84 1.08 -11.83
CA GLY A 178 12.14 1.20 -12.49
C GLY A 178 13.16 2.05 -11.71
N ARG A 179 12.72 2.91 -10.78
CA ARG A 179 13.60 3.68 -9.89
C ARG A 179 14.09 2.91 -8.67
N CYS A 180 13.49 1.76 -8.37
CA CYS A 180 13.88 0.92 -7.24
C CYS A 180 15.11 0.07 -7.61
N SER A 181 16.29 0.70 -7.66
CA SER A 181 17.56 0.10 -8.09
C SER A 181 18.56 -0.13 -6.95
N VAL A 182 18.19 0.18 -5.71
CA VAL A 182 19.00 -0.15 -4.53
C VAL A 182 18.87 -1.66 -4.27
N THR A 183 19.99 -2.31 -3.97
CA THR A 183 20.00 -3.75 -3.64
C THR A 183 19.06 -4.06 -2.48
N GLY A 184 18.17 -5.03 -2.69
CA GLY A 184 17.16 -5.42 -1.71
C GLY A 184 15.90 -4.54 -1.73
N SER A 185 15.73 -3.67 -2.74
CA SER A 185 14.51 -2.88 -2.92
C SER A 185 13.27 -3.76 -3.08
N LYS A 186 12.12 -3.27 -2.58
CA LYS A 186 10.85 -3.99 -2.59
C LYS A 186 9.66 -3.08 -2.85
N TYR A 187 8.51 -3.71 -3.26
CA TYR A 187 7.28 -3.01 -3.62
C TYR A 187 6.11 -3.37 -2.70
N TRP A 188 5.31 -2.38 -2.33
CA TRP A 188 4.03 -2.55 -1.65
C TRP A 188 2.93 -1.93 -2.50
N PHE A 189 1.97 -2.73 -2.93
CA PHE A 189 0.81 -2.27 -3.71
C PHE A 189 -0.47 -2.65 -3.02
N ASN A 190 -1.39 -1.71 -2.82
CA ASN A 190 -2.75 -2.03 -2.43
C ASN A 190 -3.76 -1.41 -3.39
N CYS A 191 -4.91 -2.05 -3.53
CA CYS A 191 -6.01 -1.53 -4.32
C CYS A 191 -7.36 -2.15 -3.92
N ASN A 192 -8.43 -1.52 -4.38
CA ASN A 192 -9.70 -2.17 -4.54
C ASN A 192 -9.79 -2.67 -5.99
N PRO A 193 -10.45 -3.80 -6.25
CA PRO A 193 -10.62 -4.35 -7.59
C PRO A 193 -11.40 -3.42 -8.53
N ASP A 194 -11.08 -3.51 -9.81
CA ASP A 194 -11.78 -2.89 -10.92
C ASP A 194 -12.25 -3.97 -11.91
N GLY A 195 -12.15 -3.74 -13.22
CA GLY A 195 -12.45 -4.73 -14.25
C GLY A 195 -11.38 -5.82 -14.37
N PRO A 196 -11.73 -7.02 -14.84
CA PRO A 196 -10.80 -8.15 -14.93
C PRO A 196 -9.67 -7.93 -15.95
N TYR A 197 -9.86 -7.01 -16.90
CA TYR A 197 -8.86 -6.64 -17.92
C TYR A 197 -8.07 -5.38 -17.56
N HIS A 198 -8.21 -4.89 -16.33
CA HIS A 198 -7.45 -3.75 -15.87
C HIS A 198 -5.94 -4.06 -15.91
N TRP A 199 -5.10 -3.11 -16.38
CA TRP A 199 -3.67 -3.29 -16.57
C TRP A 199 -2.97 -3.87 -15.32
N PHE A 200 -3.34 -3.42 -14.12
CA PHE A 200 -2.73 -3.88 -12.87
C PHE A 200 -3.09 -5.36 -12.58
N LYS A 201 -4.33 -5.77 -12.91
CA LYS A 201 -4.74 -7.17 -12.79
C LYS A 201 -3.92 -8.05 -13.73
N VAL A 202 -3.89 -7.69 -15.03
CA VAL A 202 -3.25 -8.49 -16.08
C VAL A 202 -1.72 -8.52 -15.93
N ASN A 203 -1.09 -7.34 -15.69
CA ASN A 203 0.36 -7.22 -15.74
C ASN A 203 1.06 -7.46 -14.39
N TRP A 204 0.31 -7.45 -13.28
CA TRP A 204 0.87 -7.65 -11.94
C TRP A 204 0.25 -8.82 -11.18
N ILE A 205 -1.08 -8.83 -10.97
CA ILE A 205 -1.72 -9.87 -10.17
C ILE A 205 -1.65 -11.22 -10.86
N ASP A 206 -2.04 -11.29 -12.15
CA ASP A 206 -2.06 -12.54 -12.91
C ASP A 206 -0.67 -13.13 -13.19
N LYS A 207 0.40 -12.32 -13.02
CA LYS A 207 1.79 -12.76 -13.11
C LYS A 207 2.44 -13.00 -11.74
N ALA A 208 1.75 -12.72 -10.63
CA ALA A 208 2.28 -12.88 -9.28
C ALA A 208 2.30 -14.35 -8.85
N ILE A 209 3.47 -14.85 -8.46
CA ILE A 209 3.64 -16.25 -7.97
C ILE A 209 2.71 -16.54 -6.78
N GLY A 210 2.52 -15.56 -5.89
CA GLY A 210 1.63 -15.69 -4.72
C GLY A 210 0.15 -15.82 -5.08
N TYR A 211 -0.28 -15.31 -6.23
CA TYR A 211 -1.65 -15.44 -6.74
C TYR A 211 -1.86 -16.76 -7.48
N LEU A 212 -0.91 -17.13 -8.33
CA LEU A 212 -1.00 -18.30 -9.21
C LEU A 212 -0.96 -19.63 -8.46
N GLY A 213 -0.23 -19.68 -7.35
CA GLY A 213 0.03 -20.91 -6.61
C GLY A 213 1.05 -21.84 -7.28
N LYS A 214 1.56 -22.81 -6.50
CA LYS A 214 2.72 -23.62 -6.90
C LYS A 214 2.50 -24.43 -8.19
N VAL A 215 1.32 -25.04 -8.34
CA VAL A 215 1.02 -25.94 -9.48
C VAL A 215 0.99 -25.16 -10.79
N LYS A 216 0.27 -24.02 -10.82
CA LYS A 216 0.17 -23.19 -12.02
C LYS A 216 1.51 -22.54 -12.37
N VAL A 217 2.28 -22.11 -11.38
CA VAL A 217 3.64 -21.59 -11.58
C VAL A 217 4.57 -22.64 -12.20
N ALA A 218 4.53 -23.88 -11.73
CA ALA A 218 5.33 -24.97 -12.29
C ALA A 218 5.00 -25.21 -13.76
N LYS A 219 3.71 -25.28 -14.10
CA LYS A 219 3.23 -25.44 -15.46
C LYS A 219 3.69 -24.30 -16.40
N ILE A 220 3.53 -23.04 -15.97
CA ILE A 220 3.96 -21.88 -16.76
C ILE A 220 5.47 -21.89 -17.00
N ARG A 221 6.28 -22.32 -16.04
CA ARG A 221 7.73 -22.46 -16.21
C ARG A 221 8.10 -23.53 -17.20
N GLU A 222 7.47 -24.69 -17.13
CA GLU A 222 7.69 -25.80 -18.06
C GLU A 222 7.33 -25.38 -19.51
N GLU A 223 6.15 -24.77 -19.69
CA GLU A 223 5.72 -24.26 -21.01
C GLU A 223 6.65 -23.18 -21.56
N ALA A 224 7.15 -22.29 -20.71
CA ALA A 224 8.08 -21.25 -21.11
C ALA A 224 9.46 -21.82 -21.48
N GLU A 225 9.96 -22.79 -20.72
CA GLU A 225 11.21 -23.51 -21.01
C GLU A 225 11.13 -24.26 -22.34
N GLN A 226 10.05 -25.00 -22.59
CA GLN A 226 9.80 -25.68 -23.87
C GLN A 226 9.73 -24.71 -25.05
N ALA A 227 9.19 -23.49 -24.82
CA ALA A 227 9.09 -22.45 -25.84
C ALA A 227 10.35 -21.56 -25.95
N GLY A 228 11.37 -21.76 -25.13
CA GLY A 228 12.59 -20.94 -25.11
C GLY A 228 12.38 -19.49 -24.74
N ARG A 229 11.36 -19.18 -23.90
CA ARG A 229 10.99 -17.80 -23.49
C ARG A 229 10.97 -17.61 -21.98
N ASP A 230 11.01 -16.36 -21.54
CA ASP A 230 10.82 -16.00 -20.11
C ASP A 230 9.39 -16.31 -19.68
N PRO A 231 9.18 -16.97 -18.52
CA PRO A 231 7.84 -17.23 -17.99
C PRO A 231 7.08 -15.99 -17.52
N GLU A 232 7.69 -14.80 -17.57
CA GLU A 232 7.11 -13.50 -17.16
C GLU A 232 6.50 -13.49 -15.73
N LEU A 233 6.97 -14.36 -14.87
CA LEU A 233 6.48 -14.46 -13.49
C LEU A 233 7.12 -13.41 -12.61
N LYS A 234 6.31 -12.85 -11.69
CA LYS A 234 6.75 -11.88 -10.69
C LYS A 234 6.80 -12.52 -9.30
N LYS A 235 7.92 -12.36 -8.59
CA LYS A 235 8.09 -12.83 -7.20
C LYS A 235 7.34 -11.92 -6.23
N ILE A 236 6.02 -11.89 -6.35
CA ILE A 236 5.12 -11.04 -5.58
C ILE A 236 4.23 -11.90 -4.69
N LEU A 237 4.17 -11.57 -3.39
CA LEU A 237 3.18 -12.10 -2.47
C LEU A 237 1.84 -11.46 -2.76
N TYR A 238 0.79 -12.27 -2.81
CA TYR A 238 -0.57 -11.79 -2.99
C TYR A 238 -1.43 -12.12 -1.76
N VAL A 239 -2.13 -11.12 -1.25
CA VAL A 239 -3.02 -11.25 -0.10
C VAL A 239 -4.36 -10.60 -0.41
N HIS A 240 -5.41 -11.40 -0.52
CA HIS A 240 -6.76 -10.91 -0.71
C HIS A 240 -7.46 -10.60 0.61
N PHE A 241 -8.06 -9.40 0.72
CA PHE A 241 -8.72 -8.91 1.93
C PHE A 241 -10.23 -8.79 1.76
N THR A 242 -10.96 -9.19 2.79
CA THR A 242 -12.39 -8.94 2.97
C THR A 242 -12.61 -7.95 4.12
N MET A 243 -13.82 -7.42 4.30
CA MET A 243 -14.13 -6.58 5.46
C MET A 243 -13.96 -7.32 6.80
N ASP A 244 -14.08 -8.64 6.81
CA ASP A 244 -13.95 -9.47 8.02
C ASP A 244 -12.50 -9.56 8.50
N ASP A 245 -11.53 -9.25 7.64
CA ASP A 245 -10.13 -9.14 8.00
C ASP A 245 -9.81 -7.88 8.82
N ASN A 246 -10.75 -6.93 8.94
CA ASN A 246 -10.63 -5.75 9.79
C ASN A 246 -11.38 -5.94 11.11
N LEU A 247 -10.67 -6.40 12.12
CA LEU A 247 -11.23 -6.64 13.46
C LEU A 247 -11.69 -5.38 14.20
N SER A 248 -11.34 -4.19 13.69
CA SER A 248 -11.79 -2.90 14.23
C SER A 248 -13.17 -2.48 13.72
N LEU A 249 -13.72 -3.17 12.72
CA LEU A 249 -14.98 -2.83 12.09
C LEU A 249 -16.11 -3.61 12.76
N SER A 250 -17.09 -2.90 13.32
CA SER A 250 -18.27 -3.54 13.95
C SER A 250 -19.17 -4.21 12.90
N GLU A 251 -19.90 -5.24 13.32
CA GLU A 251 -20.85 -5.94 12.43
C GLU A 251 -21.95 -5.02 11.91
N GLU A 252 -22.38 -4.05 12.71
CA GLU A 252 -23.33 -3.02 12.30
C GLU A 252 -22.81 -2.21 11.11
N ILE A 253 -21.54 -1.76 11.18
CA ILE A 253 -20.91 -1.01 10.09
C ILE A 253 -20.73 -1.90 8.85
N LYS A 254 -20.34 -3.16 9.01
CA LYS A 254 -20.22 -4.11 7.90
C LYS A 254 -21.58 -4.35 7.22
N ALA A 255 -22.65 -4.56 8.00
CA ALA A 255 -23.99 -4.71 7.49
C ALA A 255 -24.45 -3.48 6.69
N ARG A 256 -24.19 -2.27 7.22
CA ARG A 256 -24.47 -1.02 6.53
C ARG A 256 -23.75 -0.93 5.17
N TYR A 257 -22.47 -1.26 5.10
CA TYR A 257 -21.73 -1.28 3.82
C TYR A 257 -22.29 -2.32 2.85
N ARG A 258 -22.64 -3.52 3.33
CA ARG A 258 -23.26 -4.57 2.49
C ARG A 258 -24.60 -4.12 1.90
N SER A 259 -25.38 -3.32 2.61
CA SER A 259 -26.67 -2.80 2.14
C SER A 259 -26.57 -1.57 1.21
N MET A 260 -25.41 -0.87 1.22
CA MET A 260 -25.22 0.35 0.41
C MET A 260 -24.91 0.07 -1.06
N TYR A 261 -24.36 -1.09 -1.37
CA TYR A 261 -23.88 -1.42 -2.69
C TYR A 261 -24.65 -2.58 -3.31
N THR A 262 -24.87 -2.51 -4.64
CA THR A 262 -25.52 -3.57 -5.43
C THR A 262 -24.71 -3.82 -6.71
N GLY A 263 -25.03 -4.89 -7.44
CA GLY A 263 -24.43 -5.19 -8.74
C GLY A 263 -22.88 -5.25 -8.71
N VAL A 264 -22.26 -4.63 -9.70
CA VAL A 264 -20.80 -4.61 -9.82
C VAL A 264 -20.10 -3.96 -8.65
N PHE A 265 -20.68 -2.91 -8.06
CA PHE A 265 -20.07 -2.25 -6.90
C PHE A 265 -20.09 -3.13 -5.66
N PHE A 266 -21.12 -3.97 -5.48
CA PHE A 266 -21.12 -4.98 -4.42
C PHE A 266 -20.00 -6.01 -4.66
N LYS A 267 -19.85 -6.51 -5.88
CA LYS A 267 -18.77 -7.45 -6.22
C LYS A 267 -17.41 -6.85 -5.98
N ARG A 268 -17.14 -5.62 -6.45
CA ARG A 268 -15.83 -4.96 -6.34
C ARG A 268 -15.52 -4.49 -4.92
N TYR A 269 -16.44 -3.79 -4.27
CA TYR A 269 -16.17 -3.09 -3.01
C TYR A 269 -16.45 -3.93 -1.77
N ILE A 270 -17.42 -4.84 -1.83
CA ILE A 270 -17.80 -5.69 -0.69
C ILE A 270 -17.14 -7.05 -0.77
N MET A 271 -17.25 -7.73 -1.92
CA MET A 271 -16.63 -9.05 -2.11
C MET A 271 -15.15 -8.96 -2.49
N GLY A 272 -14.69 -7.80 -2.96
CA GLY A 272 -13.30 -7.60 -3.37
C GLY A 272 -12.94 -8.29 -4.69
N LEU A 273 -13.88 -8.48 -5.60
CA LEU A 273 -13.69 -9.24 -6.83
C LEU A 273 -13.42 -8.34 -8.03
N TRP A 274 -12.50 -8.73 -8.89
CA TRP A 274 -12.27 -8.12 -10.19
C TRP A 274 -13.40 -8.52 -11.12
N SER A 275 -14.35 -7.63 -11.34
CA SER A 275 -15.60 -7.93 -12.03
C SER A 275 -15.88 -6.94 -13.14
N MET A 276 -16.50 -7.44 -14.22
CA MET A 276 -17.03 -6.60 -15.31
C MET A 276 -18.13 -5.67 -14.78
N ALA A 277 -18.23 -4.47 -15.35
CA ALA A 277 -19.36 -3.59 -15.10
C ALA A 277 -20.62 -4.22 -15.70
N GLU A 278 -21.76 -4.06 -15.00
CA GLU A 278 -23.06 -4.45 -15.57
C GLU A 278 -23.40 -3.52 -16.75
N GLY A 279 -24.05 -4.07 -17.79
CA GLY A 279 -24.41 -3.32 -19.00
C GLY A 279 -23.44 -3.47 -20.17
N ILE A 280 -22.45 -4.35 -20.11
CA ILE A 280 -21.68 -4.76 -21.28
C ILE A 280 -22.60 -5.64 -22.14
N ILE A 281 -22.76 -5.25 -23.41
CA ILE A 281 -23.65 -5.91 -24.38
C ILE A 281 -23.34 -7.42 -24.55
N TYR A 282 -22.10 -7.81 -24.22
CA TYR A 282 -21.64 -9.19 -24.31
C TYR A 282 -21.01 -9.63 -22.96
N ASP A 283 -21.84 -9.84 -21.93
CA ASP A 283 -21.41 -10.33 -20.61
C ASP A 283 -20.86 -11.77 -20.66
N MET A 284 -21.25 -12.52 -21.70
CA MET A 284 -20.78 -13.87 -22.00
C MET A 284 -19.45 -13.94 -22.75
N PHE A 285 -18.84 -12.79 -23.12
CA PHE A 285 -17.57 -12.79 -23.86
C PHE A 285 -16.43 -13.30 -22.98
N VAL A 286 -15.84 -14.41 -23.40
CA VAL A 286 -14.66 -15.03 -22.82
C VAL A 286 -13.57 -14.99 -23.89
N PRO A 287 -12.47 -14.21 -23.72
CA PRO A 287 -11.44 -14.06 -24.75
C PRO A 287 -10.94 -15.40 -25.29
N ASP A 288 -10.58 -16.33 -24.43
CA ASP A 288 -10.04 -17.66 -24.81
C ASP A 288 -11.03 -18.52 -25.62
N LYS A 289 -12.32 -18.17 -25.62
CA LYS A 289 -13.37 -18.90 -26.36
C LYS A 289 -13.89 -18.13 -27.57
N HIS A 290 -13.80 -16.80 -27.54
CA HIS A 290 -14.48 -15.94 -28.49
C HIS A 290 -13.52 -15.05 -29.31
N THR A 291 -12.20 -15.20 -29.11
CA THR A 291 -11.18 -14.62 -29.98
C THR A 291 -10.48 -15.73 -30.76
N VAL A 292 -10.24 -15.48 -32.05
CA VAL A 292 -9.39 -16.33 -32.90
C VAL A 292 -8.10 -15.58 -33.12
N ASP A 293 -6.99 -16.32 -33.13
CA ASP A 293 -5.70 -15.75 -33.52
C ASP A 293 -5.81 -15.35 -35.00
N THR A 294 -5.44 -14.12 -35.32
CA THR A 294 -5.48 -13.60 -36.69
C THR A 294 -4.58 -14.39 -37.64
N GLY A 295 -3.58 -15.09 -37.14
CA GLY A 295 -2.77 -16.07 -37.91
C GLY A 295 -3.52 -17.32 -38.38
N ALA A 296 -4.69 -17.62 -37.80
CA ALA A 296 -5.53 -18.75 -38.17
C ALA A 296 -6.58 -18.40 -39.25
N LEU A 297 -6.63 -17.14 -39.69
CA LEU A 297 -7.57 -16.62 -40.70
C LEU A 297 -6.91 -16.37 -42.07
N ALA A 298 -5.65 -16.82 -42.27
CA ALA A 298 -4.92 -16.71 -43.54
C ALA A 298 -5.01 -18.01 -44.36
#